data_cb787eaead3e81a5071272464b7c2d79
#
_entry.id   cb787eaead3e81a5071272464b7c2d79
#
_cell.length_a   1.000
_cell.length_b   1.000
_cell.length_c   1.000
_cell.angle_alpha   90.00
_cell.angle_beta   90.00
_cell.angle_gamma   90.00
#
_symmetry.space_group_name_H-M   'P 1'
#
loop_
_entity.id
_entity.type
_entity.pdbx_description
1 polymer ?
#
loop_
_entity_poly.entity_id
_entity_poly.type
_entity_poly.pdbx_seq_one_letter_code
_entity_poly.pdbx_strand_id
1 'polypeptide(L)'
;MRIFKQVSLLFAGLFLSSTTAHAVPSFARQTGLSCAACHVGGFGPHLTDFGVHFKLTGYTFAKDNEFRIPVAGMVVASVTDTSKPSTGTDADSKNKKVSLDQASIFLAGKLYQNAGIFSQVTYDGVAKATSIDQTEIRFANSFMAAGHSVIAGMTVNNNPGMTDPYNALPAWGYPFVSSAIAPTPSEGTLLDGLLSLRVIGITSYAQLDGKWFGEVGTYSSMSQNFQGKLGLAADGDPGPVHGSFCGRVARHESFGDHSVSGGVTYFGADVQPDRTDPAKIGYRDVALDLHHQWRISDSRTFTLLANVIHEHRDMSSMVALGSAQKSGLNYTEHNVSGSYYWNNSYGLTLQRFGLVGTRDSIVYGSGFASASPNFNGNRIQLDWTPFGKQAIKSGFDPQLRLGLQYTMYDKFDGGKTNYDGTGRNASNNNSLMLFAWTLF
;
A
#
# COMPACT_ATOMS: atom_id res chain seq x y z
N MET A 1 -25.68 6.45 -21.67
CA MET A 1 -25.65 5.43 -22.75
C MET A 1 -24.24 5.16 -23.33
N ARG A 2 -23.41 6.18 -23.60
CA ARG A 2 -22.00 5.94 -24.08
C ARG A 2 -21.10 5.24 -23.05
N ILE A 3 -21.22 5.54 -21.78
CA ILE A 3 -20.42 4.92 -20.68
C ILE A 3 -20.75 3.42 -20.56
N PHE A 4 -22.03 3.05 -20.64
CA PHE A 4 -22.45 1.63 -20.63
C PHE A 4 -21.87 0.84 -21.80
N LYS A 5 -21.79 1.44 -23.00
CA LYS A 5 -21.17 0.79 -24.17
C LYS A 5 -19.66 0.62 -24.02
N GLN A 6 -18.95 1.60 -23.43
CA GLN A 6 -17.50 1.49 -23.19
C GLN A 6 -17.17 0.47 -22.10
N VAL A 7 -17.96 0.44 -21.04
CA VAL A 7 -17.87 -0.58 -19.98
C VAL A 7 -18.18 -1.97 -20.55
N SER A 8 -19.23 -2.10 -21.37
CA SER A 8 -19.57 -3.39 -22.01
C SER A 8 -18.48 -3.89 -22.96
N LEU A 9 -17.78 -3.00 -23.69
CA LEU A 9 -16.66 -3.36 -24.55
C LEU A 9 -15.43 -3.78 -23.75
N LEU A 10 -15.15 -3.15 -22.61
CA LEU A 10 -14.09 -3.56 -21.68
C LEU A 10 -14.38 -4.95 -21.10
N PHE A 11 -15.64 -5.21 -20.74
CA PHE A 11 -16.08 -6.52 -20.23
C PHE A 11 -16.10 -7.59 -21.33
N ALA A 12 -16.53 -7.27 -22.54
CA ALA A 12 -16.56 -8.22 -23.67
C ALA A 12 -15.15 -8.65 -24.11
N GLY A 13 -14.16 -7.74 -24.07
CA GLY A 13 -12.76 -8.06 -24.37
C GLY A 13 -12.09 -8.98 -23.32
N LEU A 14 -12.51 -8.89 -22.06
CA LEU A 14 -12.01 -9.74 -20.97
C LEU A 14 -12.62 -11.16 -20.96
N PHE A 15 -13.77 -11.37 -21.59
CA PHE A 15 -14.44 -12.68 -21.64
C PHE A 15 -14.05 -13.57 -22.83
N LEU A 16 -13.33 -13.05 -23.83
CA LEU A 16 -13.02 -13.80 -25.07
C LEU A 16 -11.73 -14.64 -25.00
N SER A 17 -10.99 -14.61 -23.89
CA SER A 17 -9.87 -15.51 -23.65
C SER A 17 -10.11 -16.29 -22.34
N SER A 18 -10.74 -17.46 -22.45
CA SER A 18 -10.93 -18.41 -21.37
C SER A 18 -9.59 -19.06 -20.98
N THR A 19 -8.75 -18.33 -20.27
CA THR A 19 -7.56 -18.84 -19.58
C THR A 19 -7.56 -18.30 -18.17
N THR A 20 -7.36 -19.14 -17.22
CA THR A 20 -7.56 -19.06 -15.77
C THR A 20 -6.33 -18.47 -15.03
N ALA A 21 -6.44 -17.60 -14.00
CA ALA A 21 -5.35 -16.90 -13.27
C ALA A 21 -5.45 -16.80 -11.75
N HIS A 22 -4.41 -16.35 -11.10
CA HIS A 22 -4.14 -16.41 -9.65
C HIS A 22 -3.65 -15.10 -9.02
N ALA A 23 -3.78 -14.92 -7.66
CA ALA A 23 -3.19 -13.84 -6.88
C ALA A 23 -1.67 -13.99 -6.79
N VAL A 24 -0.90 -12.95 -7.04
CA VAL A 24 0.48 -13.08 -7.53
C VAL A 24 0.65 -14.50 -8.03
N PRO A 25 0.23 -14.79 -9.25
CA PRO A 25 -0.01 -16.16 -9.71
C PRO A 25 1.20 -17.07 -9.57
N SER A 26 2.40 -16.48 -9.56
CA SER A 26 3.64 -17.23 -9.33
C SER A 26 3.70 -17.88 -7.94
N PHE A 27 3.26 -17.21 -6.87
CA PHE A 27 3.21 -17.81 -5.53
C PHE A 27 2.20 -18.97 -5.46
N ALA A 28 1.10 -18.81 -6.12
CA ALA A 28 0.10 -19.84 -6.17
C ALA A 28 0.56 -21.05 -7.01
N ARG A 29 1.26 -20.83 -8.15
CA ARG A 29 1.92 -21.92 -8.91
C ARG A 29 3.01 -22.60 -8.07
N GLN A 30 3.78 -21.84 -7.30
CA GLN A 30 4.81 -22.36 -6.40
C GLN A 30 4.23 -23.25 -5.31
N THR A 31 3.16 -22.79 -4.63
CA THR A 31 2.59 -23.48 -3.47
C THR A 31 1.59 -24.57 -3.84
N GLY A 32 0.98 -24.49 -5.02
CA GLY A 32 -0.16 -25.32 -5.42
C GLY A 32 -1.46 -24.98 -4.70
N LEU A 33 -1.52 -23.87 -3.98
CA LEU A 33 -2.66 -23.43 -3.18
C LEU A 33 -3.49 -22.37 -3.92
N SER A 34 -4.77 -22.28 -3.59
CA SER A 34 -5.61 -21.16 -4.05
C SER A 34 -5.20 -19.86 -3.40
N CYS A 35 -5.55 -18.72 -4.01
CA CYS A 35 -5.31 -17.40 -3.47
C CYS A 35 -5.94 -17.21 -2.09
N ALA A 36 -7.11 -17.77 -1.87
CA ALA A 36 -7.83 -17.74 -0.61
C ALA A 36 -7.13 -18.48 0.54
N ALA A 37 -6.12 -19.32 0.27
CA ALA A 37 -5.30 -19.91 1.32
C ALA A 37 -4.42 -18.85 2.01
N CYS A 38 -3.94 -17.87 1.26
CA CYS A 38 -3.07 -16.79 1.76
C CYS A 38 -3.82 -15.46 1.97
N HIS A 39 -4.94 -15.24 1.28
CA HIS A 39 -5.64 -13.95 1.25
C HIS A 39 -7.11 -14.05 1.64
N VAL A 40 -7.59 -13.09 2.42
CA VAL A 40 -9.00 -12.89 2.69
C VAL A 40 -9.64 -12.13 1.52
N GLY A 41 -10.85 -12.49 1.12
CA GLY A 41 -11.55 -11.87 -0.02
C GLY A 41 -11.05 -12.32 -1.38
N GLY A 42 -10.36 -13.47 -1.45
CA GLY A 42 -9.89 -14.10 -2.67
C GLY A 42 -8.47 -13.72 -3.05
N PHE A 43 -8.11 -12.45 -3.10
CA PHE A 43 -6.75 -11.93 -3.28
C PHE A 43 -6.64 -10.48 -2.82
N GLY A 44 -5.43 -9.95 -2.74
CA GLY A 44 -5.12 -8.60 -2.24
C GLY A 44 -4.34 -8.63 -0.92
N PRO A 45 -4.01 -7.48 -0.32
CA PRO A 45 -3.10 -7.39 0.82
C PRO A 45 -3.60 -8.01 2.13
N HIS A 46 -4.90 -8.25 2.34
CA HIS A 46 -5.37 -8.93 3.54
C HIS A 46 -4.86 -10.37 3.60
N LEU A 47 -3.98 -10.66 4.55
CA LEU A 47 -3.39 -12.00 4.71
C LEU A 47 -4.14 -12.83 5.74
N THR A 48 -4.27 -14.14 5.46
CA THR A 48 -4.62 -15.16 6.47
C THR A 48 -3.38 -15.47 7.32
N ASP A 49 -3.52 -16.20 8.43
CA ASP A 49 -2.39 -16.66 9.24
C ASP A 49 -1.38 -17.46 8.40
N PHE A 50 -1.84 -18.25 7.41
CA PHE A 50 -0.97 -18.95 6.48
C PHE A 50 -0.22 -17.96 5.57
N GLY A 51 -0.88 -16.92 5.07
CA GLY A 51 -0.25 -15.86 4.27
C GLY A 51 0.82 -15.10 5.05
N VAL A 52 0.56 -14.79 6.32
CA VAL A 52 1.53 -14.20 7.27
C VAL A 52 2.74 -15.12 7.43
N HIS A 53 2.52 -16.40 7.71
CA HIS A 53 3.59 -17.38 7.86
C HIS A 53 4.42 -17.54 6.57
N PHE A 54 3.78 -17.58 5.40
CA PHE A 54 4.44 -17.64 4.09
C PHE A 54 5.35 -16.43 3.86
N LYS A 55 4.89 -15.21 4.20
CA LYS A 55 5.71 -14.00 4.13
C LYS A 55 6.89 -14.06 5.11
N LEU A 56 6.65 -14.43 6.38
CA LEU A 56 7.68 -14.54 7.41
C LEU A 56 8.78 -15.55 7.06
N THR A 57 8.44 -16.66 6.42
CA THR A 57 9.38 -17.70 6.00
C THR A 57 10.07 -17.41 4.67
N GLY A 58 10.03 -16.14 4.21
CA GLY A 58 10.76 -15.68 3.03
C GLY A 58 10.17 -16.16 1.71
N TYR A 59 8.85 -16.39 1.64
CA TYR A 59 8.17 -16.85 0.43
C TYR A 59 8.65 -18.20 -0.10
N THR A 60 9.23 -19.06 0.77
CA THR A 60 9.99 -20.25 0.37
C THR A 60 9.17 -21.54 0.34
N PHE A 61 7.97 -21.57 0.95
CA PHE A 61 7.09 -22.73 0.87
C PHE A 61 6.74 -23.05 -0.57
N ALA A 62 6.96 -24.30 -0.96
CA ALA A 62 6.64 -24.82 -2.29
C ALA A 62 6.05 -26.24 -2.15
N LYS A 63 5.13 -26.62 -3.04
CA LYS A 63 4.49 -27.95 -3.00
C LYS A 63 5.47 -29.09 -3.32
N ASP A 64 6.52 -28.79 -4.09
CA ASP A 64 7.56 -29.69 -4.55
C ASP A 64 8.85 -28.94 -4.84
N ASN A 65 9.88 -29.63 -5.34
CA ASN A 65 11.19 -29.05 -5.68
C ASN A 65 11.31 -28.64 -7.17
N GLU A 66 10.23 -28.67 -7.93
CA GLU A 66 10.28 -28.26 -9.34
C GLU A 66 10.48 -26.73 -9.43
N PHE A 67 11.38 -26.32 -10.32
CA PHE A 67 11.54 -24.91 -10.64
C PHE A 67 10.30 -24.39 -11.41
N ARG A 68 9.73 -23.30 -10.91
CA ARG A 68 8.65 -22.58 -11.58
C ARG A 68 9.07 -21.13 -11.79
N ILE A 69 8.77 -20.62 -12.99
CA ILE A 69 9.09 -19.24 -13.33
C ILE A 69 8.35 -18.31 -12.36
N PRO A 70 9.06 -17.51 -11.53
CA PRO A 70 8.45 -16.67 -10.51
C PRO A 70 7.93 -15.35 -11.09
N VAL A 71 7.26 -15.38 -12.24
CA VAL A 71 6.74 -14.19 -12.94
C VAL A 71 5.22 -14.21 -12.97
N ALA A 72 4.61 -13.06 -12.74
CA ALA A 72 3.16 -12.85 -12.82
C ALA A 72 2.86 -11.50 -13.43
N GLY A 73 1.64 -11.31 -13.92
CA GLY A 73 1.17 -10.05 -14.46
C GLY A 73 -0.04 -9.50 -13.70
N MET A 74 -0.23 -8.17 -13.75
CA MET A 74 -1.39 -7.47 -13.20
C MET A 74 -1.82 -6.36 -14.12
N VAL A 75 -3.13 -6.15 -14.23
CA VAL A 75 -3.70 -4.97 -14.86
C VAL A 75 -4.82 -4.42 -13.98
N VAL A 76 -4.78 -3.12 -13.74
CA VAL A 76 -5.86 -2.35 -13.11
C VAL A 76 -6.33 -1.30 -14.11
N ALA A 77 -7.62 -1.33 -14.43
CA ALA A 77 -8.25 -0.33 -15.26
C ALA A 77 -9.51 0.20 -14.56
N SER A 78 -9.77 1.49 -14.70
CA SER A 78 -10.92 2.10 -14.04
C SER A 78 -11.66 3.13 -14.91
N VAL A 79 -12.84 3.50 -14.42
CA VAL A 79 -13.57 4.70 -14.82
C VAL A 79 -13.85 5.48 -13.56
N THR A 80 -13.33 6.70 -13.48
CA THR A 80 -13.53 7.58 -12.33
C THR A 80 -14.36 8.80 -12.72
N ASP A 81 -15.34 9.13 -11.88
CA ASP A 81 -16.11 10.35 -11.92
C ASP A 81 -15.86 11.15 -10.64
N THR A 82 -15.29 12.34 -10.75
CA THR A 82 -15.12 13.28 -9.63
C THR A 82 -16.19 14.33 -9.65
N SER A 83 -16.65 14.79 -8.47
CA SER A 83 -17.75 15.80 -8.36
C SER A 83 -17.43 17.10 -9.11
N LYS A 84 -16.16 17.51 -9.16
CA LYS A 84 -15.65 18.50 -10.13
C LYS A 84 -14.42 17.93 -10.83
N PRO A 85 -14.26 18.13 -12.15
CA PRO A 85 -13.08 17.70 -12.86
C PRO A 85 -11.79 18.23 -12.20
N SER A 86 -10.70 17.45 -12.26
CA SER A 86 -9.38 17.94 -11.94
C SER A 86 -8.99 19.05 -12.91
N THR A 87 -8.17 20.00 -12.47
CA THR A 87 -7.65 21.10 -13.30
C THR A 87 -6.54 20.67 -14.25
N GLY A 88 -6.19 19.37 -14.28
CA GLY A 88 -5.16 18.82 -15.17
C GLY A 88 -5.50 18.99 -16.65
N THR A 89 -4.52 19.34 -17.45
CA THR A 89 -4.66 19.63 -18.89
C THR A 89 -4.61 18.38 -19.78
N ASP A 90 -4.14 17.24 -19.24
CA ASP A 90 -3.95 16.03 -20.02
C ASP A 90 -5.27 15.32 -20.35
N ALA A 91 -5.35 14.86 -21.59
CA ALA A 91 -6.53 14.18 -22.10
C ALA A 91 -6.89 12.91 -21.34
N ASP A 92 -5.89 12.26 -20.74
CA ASP A 92 -6.03 11.00 -20.02
C ASP A 92 -6.45 11.20 -18.55
N SER A 93 -6.32 12.42 -18.00
CA SER A 93 -6.79 12.82 -16.66
C SER A 93 -8.24 13.29 -16.60
N LYS A 94 -8.99 13.19 -17.71
CA LYS A 94 -10.37 13.67 -17.77
C LYS A 94 -11.34 12.69 -17.11
N ASN A 95 -12.30 13.26 -16.35
CA ASN A 95 -13.41 12.52 -15.76
C ASN A 95 -14.15 11.64 -16.77
N LYS A 96 -14.70 10.52 -16.28
CA LYS A 96 -15.58 9.58 -17.00
C LYS A 96 -14.92 8.90 -18.20
N LYS A 97 -13.60 8.86 -18.25
CA LYS A 97 -12.85 8.07 -19.21
C LYS A 97 -12.37 6.77 -18.60
N VAL A 98 -12.15 5.78 -19.45
CA VAL A 98 -11.41 4.59 -19.08
C VAL A 98 -9.96 4.99 -18.92
N SER A 99 -9.37 4.71 -17.76
CA SER A 99 -7.94 4.81 -17.49
C SER A 99 -7.35 3.43 -17.31
N LEU A 100 -6.12 3.24 -17.78
CA LEU A 100 -5.25 2.16 -17.37
C LEU A 100 -4.49 2.68 -16.15
N ASP A 101 -4.94 2.29 -14.95
CA ASP A 101 -4.29 2.80 -13.74
C ASP A 101 -2.93 2.13 -13.51
N GLN A 102 -2.85 0.81 -13.76
CA GLN A 102 -1.61 0.04 -13.63
C GLN A 102 -1.56 -1.11 -14.63
N ALA A 103 -0.38 -1.34 -15.20
CA ALA A 103 -0.02 -2.61 -15.84
C ALA A 103 1.33 -3.05 -15.27
N SER A 104 1.36 -4.16 -14.52
CA SER A 104 2.53 -4.54 -13.73
C SER A 104 3.01 -5.94 -14.08
N ILE A 105 4.32 -6.12 -13.94
CA ILE A 105 4.98 -7.43 -13.96
C ILE A 105 5.58 -7.64 -12.56
N PHE A 106 5.34 -8.83 -12.01
CA PHE A 106 5.93 -9.28 -10.75
C PHE A 106 7.04 -10.30 -11.02
N LEU A 107 8.13 -10.15 -10.30
CA LEU A 107 9.07 -11.22 -10.01
C LEU A 107 8.82 -11.62 -8.55
N ALA A 108 8.10 -12.73 -8.32
CA ALA A 108 7.65 -13.11 -6.98
C ALA A 108 7.71 -14.63 -6.82
N GLY A 109 8.57 -15.10 -5.93
CA GLY A 109 8.78 -16.53 -5.72
C GLY A 109 9.98 -16.87 -4.87
N LYS A 110 10.15 -18.17 -4.67
CA LYS A 110 11.33 -18.76 -4.05
C LYS A 110 12.53 -18.61 -4.98
N LEU A 111 13.61 -18.02 -4.46
CA LEU A 111 14.90 -17.94 -5.16
C LEU A 111 15.83 -19.09 -4.77
N TYR A 112 15.85 -19.40 -3.46
CA TYR A 112 16.68 -20.45 -2.88
C TYR A 112 15.97 -21.11 -1.69
N GLN A 113 16.58 -22.08 -1.02
CA GLN A 113 15.94 -22.83 0.08
C GLN A 113 15.38 -21.95 1.19
N ASN A 114 16.05 -20.85 1.50
CA ASN A 114 15.74 -19.91 2.57
C ASN A 114 15.64 -18.45 2.09
N ALA A 115 15.49 -18.24 0.77
CA ALA A 115 15.40 -16.91 0.18
C ALA A 115 14.28 -16.83 -0.85
N GLY A 116 13.52 -15.76 -0.81
CA GLY A 116 12.52 -15.43 -1.82
C GLY A 116 12.47 -13.95 -2.13
N ILE A 117 11.74 -13.62 -3.16
CA ILE A 117 11.60 -12.26 -3.69
C ILE A 117 10.14 -11.94 -3.91
N PHE A 118 9.79 -10.69 -3.68
CA PHE A 118 8.62 -10.00 -4.20
C PHE A 118 9.11 -8.69 -4.82
N SER A 119 8.95 -8.53 -6.10
CA SER A 119 9.31 -7.29 -6.82
C SER A 119 8.28 -7.01 -7.88
N GLN A 120 7.91 -5.74 -8.02
CA GLN A 120 6.92 -5.27 -8.96
C GLN A 120 7.53 -4.14 -9.80
N VAL A 121 7.26 -4.19 -11.10
CA VAL A 121 7.51 -3.08 -12.04
C VAL A 121 6.18 -2.68 -12.63
N THR A 122 5.82 -1.41 -12.53
CA THR A 122 4.51 -0.89 -12.89
C THR A 122 4.62 0.15 -14.00
N TYR A 123 3.81 -0.01 -15.04
CA TYR A 123 3.47 1.03 -16.00
C TYR A 123 2.20 1.74 -15.51
N ASP A 124 2.30 3.04 -15.24
CA ASP A 124 1.17 3.94 -15.01
C ASP A 124 0.67 4.47 -16.37
N GLY A 125 -0.53 4.12 -16.75
CA GLY A 125 -1.09 4.51 -18.05
C GLY A 125 -1.60 5.95 -18.09
N VAL A 126 -1.77 6.61 -16.92
CA VAL A 126 -2.12 8.04 -16.83
C VAL A 126 -0.86 8.89 -16.90
N ALA A 127 0.15 8.58 -16.10
CA ALA A 127 1.46 9.24 -16.16
C ALA A 127 2.29 8.82 -17.39
N LYS A 128 1.92 7.71 -18.06
CA LYS A 128 2.65 7.11 -19.21
C LYS A 128 4.11 6.80 -18.88
N ALA A 129 4.36 6.37 -17.67
CA ALA A 129 5.69 6.09 -17.15
C ALA A 129 5.78 4.66 -16.60
N THR A 130 6.97 4.06 -16.73
CA THR A 130 7.27 2.76 -16.12
C THR A 130 8.28 2.97 -15.01
N SER A 131 8.03 2.42 -13.83
CA SER A 131 8.93 2.50 -12.69
C SER A 131 8.97 1.21 -11.90
N ILE A 132 10.05 1.05 -11.11
CA ILE A 132 10.05 0.08 -10.03
C ILE A 132 8.91 0.39 -9.07
N ASP A 133 8.32 -0.63 -8.49
CA ASP A 133 7.32 -0.55 -7.43
C ASP A 133 7.85 -1.32 -6.20
N GLN A 134 6.99 -1.77 -5.31
CA GLN A 134 7.35 -2.50 -4.10
C GLN A 134 8.31 -3.65 -4.40
N THR A 135 9.46 -3.66 -3.73
CA THR A 135 10.50 -4.67 -3.93
C THR A 135 11.09 -5.10 -2.59
N GLU A 136 11.08 -6.41 -2.36
CA GLU A 136 11.67 -7.04 -1.20
C GLU A 136 12.37 -8.35 -1.57
N ILE A 137 13.59 -8.54 -1.08
CA ILE A 137 14.26 -9.84 -1.02
C ILE A 137 14.31 -10.22 0.46
N ARG A 138 13.80 -11.41 0.79
CA ARG A 138 13.71 -11.89 2.16
C ARG A 138 14.48 -13.18 2.32
N PHE A 139 15.34 -13.24 3.34
CA PHE A 139 16.05 -14.42 3.78
C PHE A 139 15.49 -14.83 5.14
N ALA A 140 15.10 -16.10 5.31
CA ALA A 140 14.52 -16.57 6.56
C ALA A 140 14.90 -18.02 6.87
N ASN A 141 15.04 -18.32 8.16
CA ASN A 141 15.16 -19.67 8.67
C ASN A 141 14.23 -19.88 9.86
N SER A 142 13.74 -21.13 9.99
CA SER A 142 12.95 -21.58 11.12
C SER A 142 13.71 -22.64 11.90
N PHE A 143 13.79 -22.47 13.21
CA PHE A 143 14.52 -23.39 14.10
C PHE A 143 13.95 -23.37 15.51
N MET A 144 14.36 -24.33 16.34
CA MET A 144 14.06 -24.36 17.77
C MET A 144 15.23 -23.78 18.56
N ALA A 145 14.95 -22.88 19.50
CA ALA A 145 15.94 -22.31 20.41
C ALA A 145 15.36 -22.25 21.82
N ALA A 146 16.05 -22.84 22.80
CA ALA A 146 15.64 -22.88 24.21
C ALA A 146 14.19 -23.35 24.43
N GLY A 147 13.69 -24.28 23.60
CA GLY A 147 12.33 -24.81 23.68
C GLY A 147 11.27 -23.98 22.94
N HIS A 148 11.65 -22.88 22.31
CA HIS A 148 10.77 -22.00 21.56
C HIS A 148 10.94 -22.16 20.04
N SER A 149 9.83 -22.05 19.30
CA SER A 149 9.86 -21.97 17.84
C SER A 149 10.28 -20.56 17.42
N VAL A 150 11.31 -20.44 16.59
CA VAL A 150 11.84 -19.16 16.11
C VAL A 150 11.84 -19.15 14.59
N ILE A 151 11.30 -18.09 14.00
CA ILE A 151 11.55 -17.70 12.62
C ILE A 151 12.43 -16.45 12.67
N ALA A 152 13.63 -16.48 12.11
CA ALA A 152 14.50 -15.31 12.03
C ALA A 152 14.89 -15.04 10.59
N GLY A 153 14.97 -13.76 10.22
CA GLY A 153 15.27 -13.37 8.86
C GLY A 153 15.83 -11.96 8.71
N MET A 154 16.23 -11.69 7.48
CA MET A 154 16.67 -10.38 7.01
C MET A 154 15.94 -10.02 5.72
N THR A 155 15.74 -8.72 5.50
CA THR A 155 15.20 -8.23 4.23
C THR A 155 16.10 -7.14 3.63
N VAL A 156 16.10 -7.08 2.31
CA VAL A 156 16.50 -5.89 1.56
C VAL A 156 15.25 -5.41 0.83
N ASN A 157 14.84 -4.17 1.06
CA ASN A 157 13.58 -3.65 0.54
C ASN A 157 13.67 -2.15 0.18
N ASN A 158 12.65 -1.63 -0.51
CA ASN A 158 12.62 -0.26 -0.98
C ASN A 158 11.49 0.59 -0.38
N ASN A 159 10.84 0.11 0.70
CA ASN A 159 9.75 0.87 1.34
C ASN A 159 9.66 0.53 2.84
N PRO A 160 9.81 1.54 3.74
CA PRO A 160 9.54 1.35 5.16
C PRO A 160 8.11 0.81 5.38
N GLY A 161 7.99 -0.19 6.25
CA GLY A 161 6.70 -0.82 6.57
C GLY A 161 6.24 -1.94 5.62
N MET A 162 6.85 -2.12 4.43
CA MET A 162 6.47 -3.25 3.57
C MET A 162 6.85 -4.62 4.15
N THR A 163 7.82 -4.64 5.05
CA THR A 163 8.29 -5.84 5.75
C THR A 163 7.30 -6.35 6.80
N ASP A 164 6.36 -5.50 7.25
CA ASP A 164 5.31 -5.87 8.21
C ASP A 164 4.59 -7.16 7.78
N PRO A 165 4.67 -8.25 8.57
CA PRO A 165 4.06 -9.53 8.18
C PRO A 165 2.53 -9.49 8.19
N TYR A 166 1.92 -8.60 8.96
CA TYR A 166 0.47 -8.51 9.13
C TYR A 166 -0.21 -7.56 8.13
N ASN A 167 0.59 -6.84 7.33
CA ASN A 167 0.12 -5.86 6.35
C ASN A 167 -0.80 -4.77 6.96
N ALA A 168 -0.53 -4.37 8.20
CA ALA A 168 -1.30 -3.38 8.94
C ALA A 168 -0.74 -1.95 8.78
N LEU A 169 0.53 -1.82 8.39
CA LEU A 169 1.18 -0.53 8.10
C LEU A 169 0.78 0.02 6.71
N PRO A 170 0.92 1.32 6.47
CA PRO A 170 0.45 1.98 5.24
C PRO A 170 0.92 1.36 3.93
N ALA A 171 2.15 0.82 3.87
CA ALA A 171 2.69 0.20 2.66
C ALA A 171 1.76 -0.88 2.03
N TRP A 172 0.91 -1.51 2.84
CA TRP A 172 -0.09 -2.51 2.44
C TRP A 172 -1.51 -2.11 2.87
N GLY A 173 -1.68 -0.86 3.32
CA GLY A 173 -2.93 -0.34 3.84
C GLY A 173 -4.05 -0.28 2.79
N TYR A 174 -5.29 -0.23 3.27
CA TYR A 174 -6.44 0.04 2.43
C TYR A 174 -6.51 1.55 2.08
N PRO A 175 -6.85 1.95 0.86
CA PRO A 175 -7.40 1.17 -0.25
C PRO A 175 -6.33 0.42 -1.05
N PHE A 176 -6.64 -0.81 -1.48
CA PHE A 176 -5.72 -1.63 -2.27
C PHE A 176 -5.63 -1.22 -3.74
N VAL A 177 -6.64 -0.51 -4.22
CA VAL A 177 -6.70 0.10 -5.54
C VAL A 177 -7.25 1.51 -5.38
N SER A 178 -6.57 2.47 -6.00
CA SER A 178 -6.96 3.87 -6.03
C SER A 178 -7.03 4.38 -7.47
N SER A 179 -7.87 5.38 -7.70
CA SER A 179 -7.94 6.04 -9.01
C SER A 179 -6.67 6.86 -9.26
N ALA A 180 -6.06 6.68 -10.42
CA ALA A 180 -4.92 7.48 -10.84
C ALA A 180 -5.28 8.95 -11.21
N ILE A 181 -6.59 9.25 -11.37
CA ILE A 181 -7.06 10.58 -11.79
C ILE A 181 -7.84 11.33 -10.71
N ALA A 182 -8.26 10.66 -9.61
CA ALA A 182 -8.96 11.33 -8.53
C ALA A 182 -7.98 12.19 -7.70
N PRO A 183 -8.39 13.41 -7.28
CA PRO A 183 -7.58 14.21 -6.38
C PRO A 183 -7.31 13.50 -5.06
N THR A 184 -6.06 13.56 -4.60
CA THR A 184 -5.62 13.06 -3.30
C THR A 184 -5.09 14.21 -2.47
N PRO A 185 -5.22 14.19 -1.12
CA PRO A 185 -4.56 15.15 -0.26
C PRO A 185 -3.05 15.14 -0.48
N SER A 186 -2.42 16.30 -0.32
CA SER A 186 -1.01 16.50 -0.66
C SER A 186 -0.04 16.12 0.46
N GLU A 187 -0.53 15.92 1.71
CA GLU A 187 0.31 15.65 2.87
C GLU A 187 0.13 14.23 3.38
N GLY A 188 1.20 13.65 3.93
CA GLY A 188 1.25 12.35 4.61
C GLY A 188 2.41 12.30 5.60
N THR A 189 2.45 11.27 6.44
CA THR A 189 3.57 11.01 7.34
C THR A 189 4.73 10.31 6.60
N LEU A 190 5.92 10.30 7.21
CA LEU A 190 7.10 9.66 6.61
C LEU A 190 6.85 8.16 6.35
N LEU A 191 6.19 7.46 7.29
CA LEU A 191 5.79 6.06 7.15
C LEU A 191 4.69 5.84 6.10
N ASP A 192 3.86 6.85 5.80
CA ASP A 192 2.83 6.76 4.76
C ASP A 192 3.34 7.25 3.39
N GLY A 193 4.52 6.79 3.02
CA GLY A 193 4.94 6.79 1.63
C GLY A 193 5.96 7.84 1.19
N LEU A 194 6.37 8.81 2.03
CA LEU A 194 7.34 9.83 1.62
C LEU A 194 8.67 9.23 1.13
N LEU A 195 9.13 8.14 1.72
CA LEU A 195 10.36 7.43 1.32
C LEU A 195 10.10 6.23 0.39
N SER A 196 8.85 5.91 0.11
CA SER A 196 8.47 4.74 -0.68
C SER A 196 9.18 4.74 -2.04
N LEU A 197 9.75 3.60 -2.40
CA LEU A 197 10.47 3.34 -3.66
C LEU A 197 11.78 4.12 -3.83
N ARG A 198 12.11 5.07 -2.94
CA ARG A 198 13.23 6.01 -3.07
C ARG A 198 14.44 5.65 -2.18
N VAL A 199 14.28 4.63 -1.35
CA VAL A 199 15.28 4.16 -0.39
C VAL A 199 15.63 2.70 -0.62
N ILE A 200 16.77 2.29 -0.07
CA ILE A 200 17.13 0.89 0.16
C ILE A 200 17.21 0.69 1.65
N GLY A 201 16.39 -0.23 2.16
CA GLY A 201 16.36 -0.66 3.55
C GLY A 201 17.00 -2.03 3.73
N ILE A 202 17.65 -2.21 4.85
CA ILE A 202 18.09 -3.51 5.36
C ILE A 202 17.48 -3.66 6.74
N THR A 203 16.67 -4.70 6.93
CA THR A 203 16.03 -4.99 8.22
C THR A 203 16.30 -6.43 8.64
N SER A 204 16.32 -6.65 9.94
CA SER A 204 16.42 -7.98 10.56
C SER A 204 15.24 -8.18 11.48
N TYR A 205 14.65 -9.37 11.47
CA TYR A 205 13.49 -9.68 12.29
C TYR A 205 13.57 -11.07 12.91
N ALA A 206 12.77 -11.25 13.96
CA ALA A 206 12.48 -12.55 14.53
C ALA A 206 11.01 -12.64 14.95
N GLN A 207 10.43 -13.82 14.79
CA GLN A 207 9.16 -14.19 15.40
C GLN A 207 9.35 -15.35 16.35
N LEU A 208 8.81 -15.23 17.56
CA LEU A 208 8.89 -16.23 18.63
C LEU A 208 7.50 -16.86 18.84
N ASP A 209 7.44 -18.20 18.80
CA ASP A 209 6.24 -19.04 19.02
C ASP A 209 5.01 -18.66 18.20
N GLY A 210 5.22 -18.05 17.01
CA GLY A 210 4.14 -17.52 16.20
C GLY A 210 3.45 -16.29 16.78
N LYS A 211 3.89 -15.79 17.96
CA LYS A 211 3.18 -14.76 18.74
C LYS A 211 3.90 -13.42 18.76
N TRP A 212 5.16 -13.39 19.13
CA TRP A 212 5.93 -12.17 19.25
C TRP A 212 6.78 -11.92 18.02
N PHE A 213 6.64 -10.76 17.43
CA PHE A 213 7.44 -10.31 16.30
C PHE A 213 8.25 -9.10 16.71
N GLY A 214 9.54 -9.08 16.35
CA GLY A 214 10.42 -7.94 16.49
C GLY A 214 11.22 -7.71 15.22
N GLU A 215 11.40 -6.45 14.85
CA GLU A 215 12.17 -6.03 13.68
C GLU A 215 12.96 -4.77 14.00
N VAL A 216 14.18 -4.70 13.45
CA VAL A 216 15.03 -3.50 13.47
C VAL A 216 15.70 -3.32 12.11
N GLY A 217 15.93 -2.08 11.71
CA GLY A 217 16.58 -1.81 10.43
C GLY A 217 16.94 -0.37 10.19
N THR A 218 17.52 -0.13 9.03
CA THR A 218 17.93 1.20 8.57
C THR A 218 17.69 1.34 7.08
N TYR A 219 17.52 2.58 6.62
CA TYR A 219 17.22 2.96 5.24
C TYR A 219 18.18 4.05 4.77
N SER A 220 18.58 3.98 3.52
CA SER A 220 19.40 4.99 2.86
C SER A 220 18.74 5.38 1.54
N SER A 221 18.77 6.67 1.18
CA SER A 221 18.24 7.11 -0.10
C SER A 221 19.09 6.63 -1.26
N MET A 222 18.43 6.31 -2.36
CA MET A 222 19.07 6.08 -3.64
C MET A 222 19.59 7.41 -4.23
N SER A 223 20.69 7.36 -5.00
CA SER A 223 21.10 8.51 -5.79
C SER A 223 20.06 8.85 -6.86
N GLN A 224 19.92 10.12 -7.23
CA GLN A 224 18.99 10.55 -8.30
C GLN A 224 19.20 9.78 -9.61
N ASN A 225 20.47 9.56 -9.99
CA ASN A 225 20.79 8.79 -11.19
C ASN A 225 20.26 7.34 -11.10
N PHE A 226 20.35 6.72 -9.92
CA PHE A 226 19.83 5.36 -9.74
C PHE A 226 18.29 5.35 -9.71
N GLN A 227 17.67 6.32 -9.06
CA GLN A 227 16.21 6.51 -9.09
C GLN A 227 15.71 6.68 -10.54
N GLY A 228 16.37 7.52 -11.35
CA GLY A 228 16.02 7.69 -12.77
C GLY A 228 16.16 6.40 -13.59
N LYS A 229 17.18 5.56 -13.32
CA LYS A 229 17.31 4.23 -13.96
C LYS A 229 16.20 3.25 -13.57
N LEU A 230 15.58 3.46 -12.42
CA LEU A 230 14.42 2.71 -11.94
C LEU A 230 13.08 3.30 -12.42
N GLY A 231 13.11 4.35 -13.26
CA GLY A 231 11.94 5.03 -13.80
C GLY A 231 11.25 5.99 -12.84
N LEU A 232 11.88 6.32 -11.70
CA LEU A 232 11.32 7.23 -10.71
C LEU A 232 11.56 8.69 -11.13
N ALA A 233 10.51 9.49 -11.18
CA ALA A 233 10.57 10.89 -11.59
C ALA A 233 11.37 11.74 -10.56
N ALA A 234 12.11 12.73 -11.04
CA ALA A 234 13.03 13.51 -10.20
C ALA A 234 12.31 14.41 -9.18
N ASP A 235 11.12 14.88 -9.52
CA ASP A 235 10.28 15.74 -8.67
C ASP A 235 9.72 15.06 -7.41
N GLY A 236 9.68 13.73 -7.39
CA GLY A 236 9.29 12.96 -6.21
C GLY A 236 10.48 12.56 -5.32
N ASP A 237 11.70 13.02 -5.56
CA ASP A 237 12.87 12.68 -4.74
C ASP A 237 12.82 13.42 -3.39
N PRO A 238 12.68 12.71 -2.24
CA PRO A 238 12.67 13.36 -0.94
C PRO A 238 14.03 13.94 -0.54
N GLY A 239 15.10 13.58 -1.27
CA GLY A 239 16.47 13.94 -0.97
C GLY A 239 17.23 12.89 -0.14
N PRO A 240 18.47 13.18 0.25
CA PRO A 240 19.28 12.29 1.08
C PRO A 240 18.66 12.00 2.45
N VAL A 241 18.66 10.74 2.83
CA VAL A 241 18.24 10.25 4.16
C VAL A 241 19.47 9.97 5.00
N HIS A 242 19.52 10.50 6.20
CA HIS A 242 20.61 10.38 7.16
C HIS A 242 20.11 9.80 8.48
N GLY A 243 20.94 8.99 9.13
CA GLY A 243 20.71 8.51 10.51
C GLY A 243 19.38 7.79 10.71
N SER A 244 18.90 7.06 9.70
CA SER A 244 17.61 6.39 9.82
C SER A 244 17.67 5.19 10.74
N PHE A 245 16.60 5.01 11.50
CA PHE A 245 16.35 3.83 12.33
C PHE A 245 14.88 3.46 12.25
N CYS A 246 14.63 2.16 12.04
CA CYS A 246 13.30 1.56 12.11
C CYS A 246 13.31 0.47 13.17
N GLY A 247 12.29 0.45 14.03
CA GLY A 247 12.08 -0.61 15.01
C GLY A 247 10.60 -0.92 15.14
N ARG A 248 10.24 -2.20 15.15
CA ARG A 248 8.88 -2.68 15.32
C ARG A 248 8.80 -3.81 16.33
N VAL A 249 7.79 -3.78 17.16
CA VAL A 249 7.36 -4.91 18.01
C VAL A 249 5.88 -5.12 17.77
N ALA A 250 5.48 -6.37 17.54
CA ALA A 250 4.07 -6.75 17.38
C ALA A 250 3.78 -8.05 18.11
N ARG A 251 2.52 -8.22 18.48
CA ARG A 251 1.99 -9.45 19.05
C ARG A 251 0.84 -9.96 18.21
N HIS A 252 0.83 -11.27 18.00
CA HIS A 252 -0.22 -12.01 17.31
C HIS A 252 -0.80 -13.08 18.23
N GLU A 253 -2.12 -13.21 18.23
CA GLU A 253 -2.84 -14.26 18.94
C GLU A 253 -3.99 -14.77 18.09
N SER A 254 -4.14 -16.10 18.04
CA SER A 254 -5.31 -16.77 17.45
C SER A 254 -6.09 -17.48 18.53
N PHE A 255 -7.38 -17.24 18.63
CA PHE A 255 -8.28 -17.87 19.62
C PHE A 255 -9.66 -18.10 18.99
N GLY A 256 -10.11 -19.37 18.99
CA GLY A 256 -11.33 -19.75 18.29
C GLY A 256 -11.29 -19.37 16.82
N ASP A 257 -12.27 -18.59 16.37
CA ASP A 257 -12.37 -18.11 15.00
C ASP A 257 -11.78 -16.70 14.80
N HIS A 258 -11.01 -16.21 15.76
CA HIS A 258 -10.38 -14.90 15.73
C HIS A 258 -8.86 -15.02 15.58
N SER A 259 -8.30 -14.14 14.75
CA SER A 259 -6.87 -13.87 14.62
C SER A 259 -6.65 -12.36 14.80
N VAL A 260 -5.82 -11.99 15.77
CA VAL A 260 -5.58 -10.58 16.14
C VAL A 260 -4.10 -10.32 16.19
N SER A 261 -3.63 -9.27 15.55
CA SER A 261 -2.28 -8.75 15.75
C SER A 261 -2.31 -7.25 16.03
N GLY A 262 -1.42 -6.79 16.89
CA GLY A 262 -1.22 -5.37 17.17
C GLY A 262 0.25 -5.07 17.30
N GLY A 263 0.67 -3.90 16.84
CA GLY A 263 2.07 -3.50 16.79
C GLY A 263 2.31 -2.04 17.13
N VAL A 264 3.57 -1.79 17.50
CA VAL A 264 4.13 -0.45 17.65
C VAL A 264 5.35 -0.38 16.74
N THR A 265 5.42 0.67 15.92
CA THR A 265 6.55 0.93 15.03
C THR A 265 7.09 2.32 15.34
N TYR A 266 8.40 2.43 15.47
CA TYR A 266 9.13 3.69 15.46
C TYR A 266 9.92 3.79 14.15
N PHE A 267 9.86 4.95 13.52
CA PHE A 267 10.73 5.29 12.39
C PHE A 267 11.27 6.69 12.57
N GLY A 268 12.59 6.85 12.52
CA GLY A 268 13.27 8.13 12.60
C GLY A 268 14.27 8.30 11.48
N ALA A 269 14.34 9.50 10.90
CA ALA A 269 15.31 9.86 9.87
C ALA A 269 15.46 11.37 9.78
N ASP A 270 16.64 11.84 9.38
CA ASP A 270 16.86 13.22 8.95
C ASP A 270 16.92 13.25 7.41
N VAL A 271 16.00 13.98 6.80
CA VAL A 271 15.90 14.10 5.34
C VAL A 271 16.41 15.48 4.93
N GLN A 272 17.25 15.52 3.91
CA GLN A 272 17.79 16.75 3.30
C GLN A 272 17.01 17.03 2.01
N PRO A 273 15.96 17.90 2.03
CA PRO A 273 15.07 18.07 0.88
C PRO A 273 15.76 18.60 -0.37
N ASP A 274 16.74 19.48 -0.20
CA ASP A 274 17.58 19.99 -1.28
C ASP A 274 18.97 19.36 -1.18
N ARG A 275 19.36 18.61 -2.20
CA ARG A 275 20.67 17.95 -2.25
C ARG A 275 21.85 18.93 -2.30
N THR A 276 21.58 20.19 -2.62
CA THR A 276 22.60 21.27 -2.73
C THR A 276 22.70 22.12 -1.46
N ASP A 277 21.70 22.07 -0.58
CA ASP A 277 21.67 22.75 0.72
C ASP A 277 21.76 21.74 1.87
N PRO A 278 22.67 21.91 2.85
CA PRO A 278 22.84 20.96 3.94
C PRO A 278 21.70 20.93 4.98
N ALA A 279 20.71 21.81 4.85
CA ALA A 279 19.58 21.88 5.76
C ALA A 279 18.75 20.59 5.72
N LYS A 280 18.29 20.16 6.89
CA LYS A 280 17.57 18.90 7.07
C LYS A 280 16.26 19.11 7.83
N ILE A 281 15.33 18.22 7.59
CA ILE A 281 14.12 18.05 8.37
C ILE A 281 14.26 16.74 9.16
N GLY A 282 14.17 16.80 10.47
CA GLY A 282 14.20 15.62 11.33
C GLY A 282 12.80 15.02 11.47
N TYR A 283 12.58 13.80 11.00
CA TYR A 283 11.31 13.09 11.12
C TYR A 283 11.36 12.03 12.22
N ARG A 284 10.31 11.94 13.03
CA ARG A 284 10.16 10.96 14.10
C ARG A 284 8.71 10.49 14.14
N ASP A 285 8.48 9.27 13.64
CA ASP A 285 7.15 8.63 13.57
C ASP A 285 7.00 7.58 14.65
N VAL A 286 5.85 7.55 15.28
CA VAL A 286 5.38 6.44 16.11
C VAL A 286 4.05 5.98 15.56
N ALA A 287 3.99 4.74 15.09
CA ALA A 287 2.76 4.12 14.60
C ALA A 287 2.24 3.07 15.57
N LEU A 288 0.94 3.07 15.77
CA LEU A 288 0.18 1.99 16.39
C LEU A 288 -0.70 1.35 15.34
N ASP A 289 -0.73 0.03 15.30
CA ASP A 289 -1.55 -0.70 14.34
C ASP A 289 -2.28 -1.88 14.96
N LEU A 290 -3.38 -2.26 14.32
CA LEU A 290 -4.22 -3.40 14.66
C LEU A 290 -4.69 -4.08 13.39
N HIS A 291 -4.53 -5.39 13.31
CA HIS A 291 -5.21 -6.24 12.36
C HIS A 291 -6.05 -7.27 13.13
N HIS A 292 -7.33 -7.36 12.82
CA HIS A 292 -8.23 -8.36 13.37
C HIS A 292 -8.95 -9.06 12.22
N GLN A 293 -8.93 -10.37 12.22
CA GLN A 293 -9.71 -11.24 11.35
C GLN A 293 -10.65 -12.09 12.20
N TRP A 294 -11.92 -12.10 11.85
CA TRP A 294 -12.94 -12.94 12.44
C TRP A 294 -13.60 -13.81 11.38
N ARG A 295 -13.36 -15.13 11.46
CA ARG A 295 -14.02 -16.12 10.61
C ARG A 295 -15.37 -16.48 11.22
N ILE A 296 -16.40 -15.69 10.86
CA ILE A 296 -17.78 -15.85 11.36
C ILE A 296 -18.36 -17.24 10.97
N SER A 297 -17.99 -17.75 9.81
CA SER A 297 -18.28 -19.09 9.31
C SER A 297 -17.32 -19.43 8.16
N ASP A 298 -17.39 -20.66 7.61
CA ASP A 298 -16.61 -21.07 6.44
C ASP A 298 -16.81 -20.19 5.21
N SER A 299 -17.91 -19.45 5.15
CA SER A 299 -18.24 -18.57 4.03
C SER A 299 -18.21 -17.09 4.37
N ARG A 300 -17.96 -16.69 5.62
CA ARG A 300 -18.09 -15.31 6.08
C ARG A 300 -16.88 -14.91 6.92
N THR A 301 -16.18 -13.87 6.48
CA THR A 301 -15.05 -13.34 7.21
C THR A 301 -15.21 -11.83 7.35
N PHE A 302 -14.95 -11.31 8.54
CA PHE A 302 -14.79 -9.89 8.81
C PHE A 302 -13.33 -9.61 9.08
N THR A 303 -12.82 -8.48 8.56
CA THR A 303 -11.48 -7.98 8.87
C THR A 303 -11.55 -6.53 9.30
N LEU A 304 -10.72 -6.15 10.27
CA LEU A 304 -10.49 -4.79 10.69
C LEU A 304 -8.99 -4.49 10.56
N LEU A 305 -8.66 -3.45 9.81
CA LEU A 305 -7.33 -2.85 9.78
C LEU A 305 -7.42 -1.45 10.35
N ALA A 306 -6.54 -1.13 11.28
CA ALA A 306 -6.44 0.21 11.84
C ALA A 306 -4.97 0.57 12.02
N ASN A 307 -4.60 1.79 11.69
CA ASN A 307 -3.34 2.39 12.10
C ASN A 307 -3.52 3.87 12.45
N VAL A 308 -2.68 4.32 13.39
CA VAL A 308 -2.54 5.72 13.77
C VAL A 308 -1.05 6.00 13.82
N ILE A 309 -0.61 7.04 13.11
CA ILE A 309 0.78 7.48 13.06
C ILE A 309 0.84 8.87 13.66
N HIS A 310 1.68 9.04 14.67
CA HIS A 310 2.06 10.34 15.18
C HIS A 310 3.46 10.68 14.69
N GLU A 311 3.58 11.78 13.95
CA GLU A 311 4.84 12.29 13.42
C GLU A 311 5.20 13.61 14.05
N HIS A 312 6.46 13.77 14.43
CA HIS A 312 7.10 15.02 14.75
C HIS A 312 8.16 15.37 13.71
N ARG A 313 8.08 16.59 13.13
CA ARG A 313 9.10 17.15 12.23
C ARG A 313 9.87 18.26 12.93
N ASP A 314 11.19 18.11 13.06
CA ASP A 314 12.08 19.21 13.43
C ASP A 314 12.40 20.03 12.17
N MET A 315 11.88 21.26 12.14
CA MET A 315 12.00 22.22 11.04
C MET A 315 13.00 23.33 11.33
N SER A 316 13.85 23.21 12.35
CA SER A 316 14.74 24.27 12.82
C SER A 316 15.64 24.82 11.70
N SER A 317 16.19 23.93 10.87
CA SER A 317 16.98 24.34 9.69
C SER A 317 16.14 25.07 8.65
N MET A 318 14.89 24.67 8.45
CA MET A 318 13.98 25.30 7.49
C MET A 318 13.54 26.70 7.97
N VAL A 319 13.37 26.88 9.29
CA VAL A 319 13.10 28.21 9.88
C VAL A 319 14.30 29.14 9.64
N ALA A 320 15.52 28.64 9.83
CA ALA A 320 16.74 29.42 9.57
C ALA A 320 16.87 29.86 8.10
N LEU A 321 16.35 29.07 7.17
CA LEU A 321 16.28 29.38 5.74
C LEU A 321 15.06 30.24 5.36
N GLY A 322 14.15 30.55 6.29
CA GLY A 322 12.90 31.24 5.98
C GLY A 322 11.88 30.37 5.22
N SER A 323 12.07 29.06 5.17
CA SER A 323 11.20 28.07 4.47
C SER A 323 10.15 27.45 5.36
N ALA A 324 10.14 27.77 6.66
CA ALA A 324 9.11 27.40 7.61
C ALA A 324 8.93 28.54 8.64
N GLN A 325 7.73 28.65 9.22
CA GLN A 325 7.43 29.60 10.31
C GLN A 325 7.74 28.97 11.68
N LYS A 326 7.55 27.67 11.83
CA LYS A 326 7.68 26.94 13.08
C LYS A 326 8.81 25.93 13.03
N SER A 327 9.57 25.84 14.12
CA SER A 327 10.66 24.87 14.28
C SER A 327 10.16 23.43 14.58
N GLY A 328 8.92 23.25 14.97
CA GLY A 328 8.32 21.94 15.22
C GLY A 328 6.93 21.83 14.59
N LEU A 329 6.73 20.82 13.75
CA LEU A 329 5.44 20.47 13.19
C LEU A 329 5.04 19.07 13.68
N ASN A 330 3.79 18.90 14.09
CA ASN A 330 3.27 17.62 14.54
C ASN A 330 2.10 17.22 13.63
N TYR A 331 2.02 15.93 13.33
CA TYR A 331 0.96 15.33 12.53
C TYR A 331 0.41 14.11 13.24
N THR A 332 -0.87 13.88 13.09
CA THR A 332 -1.51 12.63 13.47
C THR A 332 -2.34 12.15 12.30
N GLU A 333 -1.93 11.05 11.73
CA GLU A 333 -2.60 10.38 10.63
C GLU A 333 -3.32 9.15 11.15
N HIS A 334 -4.49 8.84 10.57
CA HIS A 334 -5.25 7.65 10.93
C HIS A 334 -5.91 7.03 9.71
N ASN A 335 -5.93 5.70 9.70
CA ASN A 335 -6.62 4.89 8.73
C ASN A 335 -7.29 3.71 9.44
N VAL A 336 -8.61 3.61 9.33
CA VAL A 336 -9.39 2.52 9.91
C VAL A 336 -10.33 1.98 8.85
N SER A 337 -10.20 0.69 8.51
CA SER A 337 -11.08 0.02 7.54
C SER A 337 -11.62 -1.28 8.07
N GLY A 338 -12.93 -1.48 7.92
CA GLY A 338 -13.63 -2.73 8.22
C GLY A 338 -14.15 -3.35 6.93
N SER A 339 -13.80 -4.61 6.67
CA SER A 339 -14.24 -5.33 5.48
C SER A 339 -15.01 -6.59 5.87
N TYR A 340 -16.14 -6.81 5.24
CA TYR A 340 -16.92 -8.03 5.35
C TYR A 340 -16.91 -8.77 4.02
N TYR A 341 -16.47 -10.03 4.06
CA TYR A 341 -16.40 -10.89 2.87
C TYR A 341 -17.37 -12.05 2.99
N TRP A 342 -18.13 -12.28 1.93
CA TRP A 342 -18.99 -13.44 1.78
C TRP A 342 -18.47 -14.31 0.63
N ASN A 343 -18.26 -15.60 0.95
CA ASN A 343 -17.77 -16.63 0.02
C ASN A 343 -16.41 -16.29 -0.63
N ASN A 344 -15.58 -15.42 -0.04
CA ASN A 344 -14.38 -14.86 -0.69
C ASN A 344 -14.65 -14.27 -2.09
N SER A 345 -15.93 -14.01 -2.40
CA SER A 345 -16.37 -13.53 -3.71
C SER A 345 -17.00 -12.15 -3.64
N TYR A 346 -17.69 -11.83 -2.57
CA TYR A 346 -18.32 -10.52 -2.40
C TYR A 346 -17.73 -9.83 -1.19
N GLY A 347 -17.38 -8.56 -1.34
CA GLY A 347 -16.81 -7.74 -0.28
C GLY A 347 -17.58 -6.42 -0.11
N LEU A 348 -17.70 -5.98 1.14
CA LEU A 348 -18.10 -4.62 1.50
C LEU A 348 -17.02 -4.08 2.44
N THR A 349 -16.40 -2.97 2.09
CA THR A 349 -15.42 -2.27 2.91
C THR A 349 -15.88 -0.87 3.22
N LEU A 350 -15.78 -0.49 4.50
CA LEU A 350 -15.96 0.87 4.98
C LEU A 350 -14.63 1.35 5.55
N GLN A 351 -14.24 2.58 5.21
CA GLN A 351 -13.01 3.20 5.71
C GLN A 351 -13.27 4.61 6.23
N ARG A 352 -12.59 4.95 7.32
CA ARG A 352 -12.36 6.32 7.78
C ARG A 352 -10.87 6.59 7.72
N PHE A 353 -10.47 7.74 7.14
CA PHE A 353 -9.08 8.13 7.02
C PHE A 353 -8.92 9.64 7.20
N GLY A 354 -7.74 10.08 7.57
CA GLY A 354 -7.44 11.50 7.68
C GLY A 354 -6.13 11.81 8.35
N LEU A 355 -5.74 13.08 8.26
CA LEU A 355 -4.55 13.66 8.87
C LEU A 355 -4.90 15.00 9.51
N VAL A 356 -4.40 15.22 10.71
CA VAL A 356 -4.43 16.50 11.42
C VAL A 356 -2.99 16.93 11.67
N GLY A 357 -2.62 18.12 11.19
CA GLY A 357 -1.25 18.63 11.29
C GLY A 357 -1.20 20.07 11.79
N THR A 358 -0.01 20.45 12.24
CA THR A 358 0.31 21.80 12.67
C THR A 358 0.16 22.79 11.51
N ARG A 359 -0.43 23.94 11.78
CA ARG A 359 -0.51 25.05 10.81
C ARG A 359 0.83 25.75 10.70
N ASP A 360 1.25 26.01 9.46
CA ASP A 360 2.41 26.84 9.15
C ASP A 360 2.15 27.63 7.86
N SER A 361 2.20 28.96 7.93
CA SER A 361 1.81 29.83 6.83
C SER A 361 2.85 29.93 5.72
N ILE A 362 4.07 29.45 5.95
CA ILE A 362 5.11 29.38 4.92
C ILE A 362 5.04 28.01 4.23
N VAL A 363 5.07 26.92 5.00
CA VAL A 363 5.01 25.56 4.45
C VAL A 363 3.72 25.33 3.67
N TYR A 364 2.58 25.81 4.20
CA TYR A 364 1.24 25.62 3.61
C TYR A 364 0.62 26.92 3.07
N GLY A 365 1.42 27.97 2.88
CA GLY A 365 0.91 29.27 2.42
C GLY A 365 0.41 29.29 0.98
N SER A 366 0.94 28.44 0.12
CA SER A 366 0.57 28.36 -1.27
C SER A 366 -0.35 27.16 -1.52
N GLY A 367 -1.58 27.40 -1.98
CA GLY A 367 -2.55 26.34 -2.30
C GLY A 367 -3.39 25.83 -1.12
N PHE A 368 -3.17 26.36 0.12
CA PHE A 368 -3.91 25.98 1.32
C PHE A 368 -4.49 27.24 1.97
N ALA A 369 -5.76 27.53 1.73
CA ALA A 369 -6.39 28.74 2.26
C ALA A 369 -6.36 28.85 3.80
N SER A 370 -6.20 27.75 4.52
CA SER A 370 -6.12 27.69 5.97
C SER A 370 -4.70 27.58 6.53
N ALA A 371 -3.67 27.53 5.68
CA ALA A 371 -2.27 27.24 6.05
C ALA A 371 -2.13 25.93 6.88
N SER A 372 -2.92 24.90 6.57
CA SER A 372 -3.02 23.66 7.32
C SER A 372 -3.15 22.47 6.37
N PRO A 373 -2.45 21.35 6.59
CA PRO A 373 -2.50 20.16 5.74
C PRO A 373 -3.71 19.25 6.00
N ASN A 374 -4.59 19.62 6.93
CA ASN A 374 -5.61 18.73 7.45
C ASN A 374 -6.55 18.20 6.36
N PHE A 375 -6.74 16.91 6.37
CA PHE A 375 -7.78 16.26 5.57
C PHE A 375 -8.49 15.18 6.38
N ASN A 376 -9.68 14.84 5.98
CA ASN A 376 -10.37 13.62 6.42
C ASN A 376 -11.47 13.24 5.44
N GLY A 377 -11.76 11.95 5.39
CA GLY A 377 -12.76 11.41 4.51
C GLY A 377 -13.23 10.03 4.91
N ASN A 378 -14.22 9.56 4.17
CA ASN A 378 -14.74 8.21 4.27
C ASN A 378 -14.69 7.55 2.89
N ARG A 379 -14.58 6.21 2.88
CA ARG A 379 -14.65 5.43 1.65
C ARG A 379 -15.55 4.23 1.85
N ILE A 380 -16.34 3.94 0.84
CA ILE A 380 -17.19 2.76 0.77
C ILE A 380 -16.81 2.02 -0.50
N GLN A 381 -16.58 0.70 -0.41
CA GLN A 381 -16.25 -0.11 -1.57
C GLN A 381 -17.07 -1.41 -1.55
N LEU A 382 -17.60 -1.76 -2.72
CA LEU A 382 -18.20 -3.05 -3.02
C LEU A 382 -17.29 -3.81 -3.96
N ASP A 383 -17.04 -5.08 -3.67
CA ASP A 383 -16.19 -5.96 -4.46
C ASP A 383 -16.93 -7.20 -4.93
N TRP A 384 -16.63 -7.63 -6.15
CA TRP A 384 -16.98 -8.95 -6.65
C TRP A 384 -15.74 -9.64 -7.22
N THR A 385 -15.38 -10.79 -6.62
CA THR A 385 -14.25 -11.64 -7.01
C THR A 385 -14.80 -13.00 -7.44
N PRO A 386 -15.20 -13.18 -8.71
CA PRO A 386 -15.91 -14.37 -9.19
C PRO A 386 -15.11 -15.66 -9.02
N PHE A 387 -13.77 -15.58 -9.04
CA PHE A 387 -12.87 -16.74 -9.00
C PHE A 387 -12.15 -16.92 -7.65
N GLY A 388 -12.51 -16.15 -6.62
CA GLY A 388 -11.78 -16.07 -5.35
C GLY A 388 -11.64 -17.39 -4.56
N LYS A 389 -12.43 -18.41 -4.87
CA LYS A 389 -12.38 -19.76 -4.24
C LYS A 389 -11.72 -20.84 -5.11
N GLN A 390 -11.41 -20.56 -6.37
CA GLN A 390 -10.95 -21.61 -7.27
C GLN A 390 -9.53 -22.06 -6.91
N ALA A 391 -9.35 -23.39 -6.79
CA ALA A 391 -8.03 -23.97 -6.72
C ALA A 391 -7.32 -23.86 -8.07
N ILE A 392 -6.02 -23.65 -8.02
CA ILE A 392 -5.16 -23.59 -9.19
C ILE A 392 -5.13 -24.95 -9.87
N LYS A 393 -5.54 -25.04 -11.13
CA LYS A 393 -5.49 -26.29 -11.89
C LYS A 393 -4.22 -26.42 -12.71
N SER A 394 -3.69 -25.38 -13.31
CA SER A 394 -2.38 -25.30 -14.00
C SER A 394 -2.30 -24.04 -14.89
N GLY A 395 -1.11 -23.47 -15.07
CA GLY A 395 -0.87 -22.43 -16.08
C GLY A 395 -1.35 -21.03 -15.73
N PHE A 396 -2.00 -20.38 -16.63
CA PHE A 396 -2.53 -19.04 -16.53
C PHE A 396 -4.02 -19.08 -16.17
N ASP A 397 -4.37 -18.90 -14.88
CA ASP A 397 -5.77 -18.80 -14.44
C ASP A 397 -6.08 -17.35 -13.98
N PRO A 398 -6.75 -16.38 -14.75
CA PRO A 398 -6.97 -14.99 -14.34
C PRO A 398 -7.81 -14.86 -13.08
N GLN A 399 -7.31 -14.11 -12.11
CA GLN A 399 -8.16 -13.60 -11.02
C GLN A 399 -8.72 -12.25 -11.45
N LEU A 400 -9.96 -12.04 -11.13
CA LEU A 400 -10.65 -10.80 -11.43
C LEU A 400 -11.33 -10.30 -10.15
N ARG A 401 -11.11 -9.03 -9.84
CA ARG A 401 -11.93 -8.27 -8.89
C ARG A 401 -12.54 -7.09 -9.61
N LEU A 402 -13.84 -7.01 -9.56
CA LEU A 402 -14.58 -5.82 -9.95
C LEU A 402 -14.95 -5.07 -8.70
N GLY A 403 -14.70 -3.77 -8.68
CA GLY A 403 -15.01 -2.95 -7.51
C GLY A 403 -15.70 -1.65 -7.89
N LEU A 404 -16.61 -1.24 -7.02
CA LEU A 404 -17.24 0.08 -7.03
C LEU A 404 -16.83 0.78 -5.73
N GLN A 405 -16.07 1.87 -5.85
CA GLN A 405 -15.54 2.63 -4.74
C GLN A 405 -16.07 4.06 -4.76
N TYR A 406 -16.59 4.53 -3.63
CA TYR A 406 -16.99 5.92 -3.45
C TYR A 406 -16.17 6.54 -2.33
N THR A 407 -15.42 7.61 -2.65
CA THR A 407 -14.59 8.38 -1.71
C THR A 407 -15.24 9.73 -1.46
N MET A 408 -15.39 10.09 -0.19
CA MET A 408 -15.99 11.35 0.28
C MET A 408 -15.01 12.08 1.16
N TYR A 409 -14.83 13.38 0.93
CA TYR A 409 -14.00 14.25 1.76
C TYR A 409 -14.85 15.22 2.58
N ASP A 410 -14.67 15.20 3.90
CA ASP A 410 -15.25 16.20 4.82
C ASP A 410 -14.35 17.44 4.91
N LYS A 411 -13.01 17.24 4.75
CA LYS A 411 -11.99 18.27 4.72
C LYS A 411 -10.89 17.83 3.74
N PHE A 412 -10.33 18.79 3.01
CA PHE A 412 -9.26 18.57 2.02
C PHE A 412 -8.29 19.73 2.09
N ASP A 413 -6.97 19.46 2.18
CA ASP A 413 -5.90 20.45 2.25
C ASP A 413 -6.24 21.65 3.17
N GLY A 414 -6.67 21.34 4.39
CA GLY A 414 -6.94 22.29 5.46
C GLY A 414 -8.34 22.89 5.50
N GLY A 415 -9.18 22.72 4.46
CA GLY A 415 -10.49 23.37 4.38
C GLY A 415 -11.66 22.45 4.05
N LYS A 416 -12.85 22.79 4.55
CA LYS A 416 -14.12 22.20 4.11
C LYS A 416 -14.63 22.91 2.85
N THR A 417 -14.51 24.24 2.86
CA THR A 417 -14.93 25.12 1.77
C THR A 417 -13.77 25.97 1.34
N ASN A 418 -13.69 26.27 0.04
CA ASN A 418 -12.65 27.14 -0.55
C ASN A 418 -11.22 26.80 -0.07
N TYR A 419 -10.87 25.50 -0.04
CA TYR A 419 -9.62 25.03 0.57
C TYR A 419 -8.38 25.51 -0.21
N ASP A 420 -8.52 25.71 -1.53
CA ASP A 420 -7.47 26.14 -2.45
C ASP A 420 -7.44 27.67 -2.67
N GLY A 421 -8.33 28.44 -2.03
CA GLY A 421 -8.46 29.88 -2.22
C GLY A 421 -9.16 30.28 -3.54
N THR A 422 -9.51 29.33 -4.41
CA THR A 422 -10.17 29.59 -5.72
C THR A 422 -11.64 29.19 -5.76
N GLY A 423 -12.20 28.77 -4.63
CA GLY A 423 -13.59 28.38 -4.47
C GLY A 423 -13.86 26.87 -4.53
N ARG A 424 -12.80 26.04 -4.50
CA ARG A 424 -12.98 24.59 -4.49
C ARG A 424 -13.25 24.10 -3.06
N ASN A 425 -14.31 23.31 -2.88
CA ASN A 425 -14.70 22.70 -1.61
C ASN A 425 -14.14 21.28 -1.53
N ALA A 426 -13.95 20.74 -0.32
CA ALA A 426 -13.52 19.37 -0.09
C ALA A 426 -14.39 18.36 -0.84
N SER A 427 -15.73 18.51 -0.78
CA SER A 427 -16.68 17.66 -1.49
C SER A 427 -16.58 17.71 -3.02
N ASN A 428 -15.92 18.69 -3.59
CA ASN A 428 -15.66 18.73 -5.04
C ASN A 428 -14.64 17.66 -5.48
N ASN A 429 -13.88 17.09 -4.53
CA ASN A 429 -12.93 16.01 -4.75
C ASN A 429 -13.54 14.62 -4.49
N ASN A 430 -14.83 14.55 -4.10
CA ASN A 430 -15.51 13.26 -3.99
C ASN A 430 -15.47 12.54 -5.33
N SER A 431 -15.23 11.23 -5.29
CA SER A 431 -15.05 10.44 -6.50
C SER A 431 -15.78 9.11 -6.43
N LEU A 432 -16.39 8.72 -7.56
CA LEU A 432 -16.94 7.39 -7.80
C LEU A 432 -16.05 6.69 -8.81
N MET A 433 -15.47 5.56 -8.43
CA MET A 433 -14.57 4.74 -9.23
C MET A 433 -15.17 3.37 -9.45
N LEU A 434 -15.34 2.95 -10.70
CA LEU A 434 -15.56 1.56 -11.08
C LEU A 434 -14.25 1.01 -11.61
N PHE A 435 -13.76 -0.10 -11.08
CA PHE A 435 -12.50 -0.69 -11.50
C PHE A 435 -12.59 -2.19 -11.79
N ALA A 436 -11.70 -2.63 -12.64
CA ALA A 436 -11.37 -4.03 -12.86
C ALA A 436 -9.90 -4.25 -12.52
N TRP A 437 -9.64 -5.16 -11.61
CA TRP A 437 -8.31 -5.57 -11.20
C TRP A 437 -8.13 -7.04 -11.54
N THR A 438 -7.23 -7.32 -12.47
CA THR A 438 -6.92 -8.68 -12.92
C THR A 438 -5.46 -9.03 -12.68
N LEU A 439 -5.22 -10.31 -12.36
CA LEU A 439 -3.91 -10.90 -12.13
C LEU A 439 -3.79 -12.19 -12.98
N PHE A 440 -2.62 -12.50 -13.51
CA PHE A 440 -2.38 -13.66 -14.39
C PHE A 440 -0.94 -14.18 -14.33
#